data_db5b8416133d6ab81bdd45b661b15db6
#
_entry.id   db5b8416133d6ab81bdd45b661b15db6
#
_cell.length_a   1.000
_cell.length_b   1.000
_cell.length_c   1.000
_cell.angle_alpha   90.00
_cell.angle_beta   90.00
_cell.angle_gamma   90.00
#
_symmetry.space_group_name_H-M   'P 1'
#
loop_
_entity.id
_entity.type
_entity.pdbx_description
1 polymer ?
#
loop_
_entity_poly.entity_id
_entity_poly.type
_entity_poly.pdbx_seq_one_letter_code
_entity_poly.pdbx_strand_id
1 'polypeptide(L)'
;MKNENRAPHPRKDHAQTRSGRCIALIDSNYMAWLLKQSTDTDAESESEAEAYNRQALIPTLVQTLKQAGLALDVQRVYWYTDNPDSQFPQDQILRALDATSGEPSEVAFSAISADIARLSERKACEHLLIASDDDRLTASIDEAQLHGLNVYLLADESARHMDQLINEDPAWCRLLAQADRRVLLMPQAARELTAQPRAAAAPTATHDPELVRSKLQEVVDGWWDDEPEDLREDLRDELRGSHGIPQEVDRHMLLRVRRALDRPLSFPEKKILREMVRNKVLGVTEESLPA
;
A
#
# COMPACT_ATOMS: atom_id res chain seq x y z
N MET A 1 40.13 49.01 -32.94
CA MET A 1 38.74 48.79 -32.50
C MET A 1 38.33 47.38 -32.93
N LYS A 2 38.41 46.39 -32.04
CA LYS A 2 38.01 45.01 -32.32
C LYS A 2 36.70 44.78 -31.57
N ASN A 3 35.61 44.54 -32.32
CA ASN A 3 34.31 44.14 -31.81
C ASN A 3 34.35 42.61 -31.67
N GLU A 4 34.37 42.12 -30.44
CA GLU A 4 34.23 40.73 -30.11
C GLU A 4 32.74 40.36 -30.12
N ASN A 5 32.30 39.61 -31.11
CA ASN A 5 31.03 38.97 -31.21
C ASN A 5 30.94 37.85 -30.15
N ARG A 6 30.29 38.14 -29.03
CA ARG A 6 29.97 37.16 -28.00
C ARG A 6 28.71 36.41 -28.42
N ALA A 7 28.89 35.16 -28.90
CA ALA A 7 27.76 34.28 -29.21
C ALA A 7 26.90 34.01 -27.95
N PRO A 8 25.56 34.02 -28.07
CA PRO A 8 24.71 33.72 -26.92
C PRO A 8 24.84 32.23 -26.56
N HIS A 9 25.14 31.96 -25.29
CA HIS A 9 25.12 30.60 -24.76
C HIS A 9 23.71 30.03 -24.88
N PRO A 10 23.54 28.78 -25.38
CA PRO A 10 22.25 28.12 -25.38
C PRO A 10 21.83 27.91 -23.92
N ARG A 11 20.74 28.57 -23.51
CA ARG A 11 20.04 28.23 -22.29
C ARG A 11 19.56 26.78 -22.43
N LYS A 12 20.14 25.89 -21.62
CA LYS A 12 19.59 24.56 -21.41
C LYS A 12 18.28 24.77 -20.65
N ASP A 13 17.18 24.83 -21.37
CA ASP A 13 15.85 24.70 -20.79
C ASP A 13 15.69 23.26 -20.29
N HIS A 14 16.20 23.01 -19.09
CA HIS A 14 15.76 21.90 -18.28
C HIS A 14 14.38 22.27 -17.70
N ALA A 15 13.38 22.37 -18.55
CA ALA A 15 11.99 22.18 -18.16
C ALA A 15 11.87 20.69 -17.77
N GLN A 16 12.33 20.33 -16.58
CA GLN A 16 11.82 19.17 -15.91
C GLN A 16 10.32 19.41 -15.79
N THR A 17 9.54 18.75 -16.63
CA THR A 17 8.09 18.69 -16.50
C THR A 17 7.84 18.15 -15.11
N ARG A 18 7.53 19.03 -14.16
CA ARG A 18 7.13 18.61 -12.82
C ARG A 18 5.92 17.74 -12.99
N SER A 19 6.05 16.47 -12.69
CA SER A 19 4.93 15.56 -12.61
C SER A 19 3.94 16.13 -11.61
N GLY A 20 2.67 16.32 -12.01
CA GLY A 20 1.64 16.86 -11.13
C GLY A 20 1.39 15.93 -9.94
N ARG A 21 1.17 16.50 -8.76
CA ARG A 21 0.90 15.74 -7.53
C ARG A 21 -0.51 15.17 -7.56
N CYS A 22 -0.62 13.85 -7.49
CA CYS A 22 -1.88 13.13 -7.48
C CYS A 22 -2.11 12.42 -6.13
N ILE A 23 -3.35 12.46 -5.65
CA ILE A 23 -3.82 11.63 -4.54
C ILE A 23 -4.93 10.74 -5.08
N ALA A 24 -4.87 9.43 -4.75
CA ALA A 24 -5.92 8.48 -5.12
C ALA A 24 -6.85 8.22 -3.93
N LEU A 25 -8.16 8.24 -4.18
CA LEU A 25 -9.23 7.92 -3.24
C LEU A 25 -9.91 6.64 -3.75
N ILE A 26 -9.81 5.56 -2.99
CA ILE A 26 -10.22 4.23 -3.45
C ILE A 26 -11.25 3.63 -2.50
N ASP A 27 -12.46 3.45 -2.99
CA ASP A 27 -13.47 2.60 -2.37
C ASP A 27 -13.08 1.13 -2.59
N SER A 28 -12.93 0.37 -1.49
CA SER A 28 -12.50 -1.02 -1.55
C SER A 28 -13.50 -1.92 -2.27
N ASN A 29 -14.80 -1.67 -2.11
CA ASN A 29 -15.86 -2.45 -2.71
C ASN A 29 -15.90 -2.25 -4.23
N TYR A 30 -15.85 -0.99 -4.66
CA TYR A 30 -15.75 -0.68 -6.08
C TYR A 30 -14.47 -1.25 -6.70
N MET A 31 -13.34 -1.12 -6.02
CA MET A 31 -12.08 -1.67 -6.54
C MET A 31 -12.12 -3.18 -6.65
N ALA A 32 -12.74 -3.89 -5.70
CA ALA A 32 -12.94 -5.33 -5.77
C ALA A 32 -13.78 -5.73 -7.00
N TRP A 33 -14.88 -5.01 -7.23
CA TRP A 33 -15.73 -5.22 -8.40
C TRP A 33 -14.95 -4.96 -9.70
N LEU A 34 -14.24 -3.83 -9.78
CA LEU A 34 -13.46 -3.42 -10.95
C LEU A 34 -12.39 -4.46 -11.32
N LEU A 35 -11.72 -5.05 -10.33
CA LEU A 35 -10.73 -6.10 -10.54
C LEU A 35 -11.36 -7.40 -11.06
N LYS A 36 -12.52 -7.79 -10.53
CA LYS A 36 -13.27 -8.96 -11.04
C LYS A 36 -13.66 -8.78 -12.51
N GLN A 37 -14.21 -7.64 -12.87
CA GLN A 37 -14.58 -7.33 -14.27
C GLN A 37 -13.39 -7.37 -15.22
N SER A 38 -12.23 -6.89 -14.75
CA SER A 38 -11.04 -6.78 -15.59
C SER A 38 -10.26 -8.09 -15.76
N THR A 39 -10.51 -9.12 -14.94
CA THR A 39 -9.72 -10.37 -14.95
C THR A 39 -10.41 -11.57 -15.59
N ASP A 40 -11.66 -11.45 -16.04
CA ASP A 40 -12.47 -12.59 -16.58
C ASP A 40 -12.46 -13.82 -15.65
N THR A 41 -12.34 -13.62 -14.36
CA THR A 41 -12.24 -14.73 -13.43
C THR A 41 -13.64 -15.15 -13.00
N ASP A 42 -14.16 -16.18 -13.63
CA ASP A 42 -15.37 -16.95 -13.21
C ASP A 42 -15.14 -17.72 -11.88
N ALA A 43 -14.26 -17.24 -11.04
CA ALA A 43 -13.98 -17.88 -9.77
C ALA A 43 -15.11 -17.58 -8.78
N GLU A 44 -16.01 -18.52 -8.60
CA GLU A 44 -17.02 -18.61 -7.52
C GLU A 44 -16.39 -18.74 -6.11
N SER A 45 -15.22 -18.20 -5.89
CA SER A 45 -14.56 -18.20 -4.59
C SER A 45 -14.96 -16.95 -3.82
N GLU A 46 -16.08 -17.05 -3.12
CA GLU A 46 -16.63 -16.00 -2.25
C GLU A 46 -15.76 -15.64 -1.04
N SER A 47 -14.65 -16.32 -0.80
CA SER A 47 -13.91 -16.19 0.47
C SER A 47 -12.49 -15.63 0.38
N GLU A 48 -11.99 -15.27 -0.80
CA GLU A 48 -10.63 -14.72 -0.96
C GLU A 48 -10.59 -13.31 -1.56
N ALA A 49 -11.63 -12.52 -1.38
CA ALA A 49 -11.84 -11.23 -2.04
C ALA A 49 -10.85 -10.12 -1.65
N GLU A 50 -9.82 -10.36 -0.84
CA GLU A 50 -9.05 -9.25 -0.28
C GLU A 50 -7.52 -9.35 -0.36
N ALA A 51 -6.98 -10.26 -1.09
CA ALA A 51 -5.53 -10.33 -1.26
C ALA A 51 -5.04 -9.41 -2.41
N TYR A 52 -5.25 -8.11 -2.26
CA TYR A 52 -4.61 -7.17 -3.18
C TYR A 52 -3.10 -7.11 -2.93
N ASN A 53 -2.33 -7.08 -4.01
CA ASN A 53 -0.93 -6.72 -3.93
C ASN A 53 -0.78 -5.23 -3.65
N ARG A 54 -0.88 -4.84 -2.37
CA ARG A 54 -0.81 -3.43 -1.94
C ARG A 54 0.51 -2.76 -2.31
N GLN A 55 1.59 -3.51 -2.43
CA GLN A 55 2.89 -2.98 -2.85
C GLN A 55 2.90 -2.62 -4.35
N ALA A 56 2.10 -3.29 -5.16
CA ALA A 56 1.95 -2.99 -6.58
C ALA A 56 0.96 -1.85 -6.85
N LEU A 57 0.16 -1.41 -5.88
CA LEU A 57 -0.94 -0.49 -6.10
C LEU A 57 -0.47 0.85 -6.71
N ILE A 58 0.39 1.58 -6.04
CA ILE A 58 0.87 2.88 -6.54
C ILE A 58 1.61 2.75 -7.87
N PRO A 59 2.57 1.82 -8.06
CA PRO A 59 3.20 1.60 -9.36
C PRO A 59 2.20 1.31 -10.48
N THR A 60 1.18 0.48 -10.22
CA THR A 60 0.14 0.13 -11.19
C THR A 60 -0.73 1.33 -11.53
N LEU A 61 -1.17 2.12 -10.55
CA LEU A 61 -1.93 3.35 -10.79
C LEU A 61 -1.12 4.37 -11.61
N VAL A 62 0.16 4.57 -11.29
CA VAL A 62 1.04 5.44 -12.08
C VAL A 62 1.16 4.97 -13.52
N GLN A 63 1.29 3.66 -13.73
CA GLN A 63 1.36 3.10 -15.08
C GLN A 63 0.03 3.26 -15.84
N THR A 64 -1.10 3.05 -15.16
CA THR A 64 -2.45 3.23 -15.73
C THR A 64 -2.69 4.68 -16.12
N LEU A 65 -2.30 5.64 -15.28
CA LEU A 65 -2.35 7.07 -15.59
C LEU A 65 -1.47 7.43 -16.79
N LYS A 66 -0.27 6.88 -16.89
CA LYS A 66 0.61 7.08 -18.05
C LYS A 66 -0.01 6.54 -19.35
N GLN A 67 -0.67 5.39 -19.29
CA GLN A 67 -1.40 4.84 -20.44
C GLN A 67 -2.56 5.72 -20.88
N ALA A 68 -3.19 6.43 -19.94
CA ALA A 68 -4.19 7.45 -20.22
C ALA A 68 -3.59 8.79 -20.69
N GLY A 69 -2.27 8.89 -20.88
CA GLY A 69 -1.58 10.11 -21.30
C GLY A 69 -1.36 11.13 -20.17
N LEU A 70 -1.41 10.69 -18.91
CA LEU A 70 -1.27 11.52 -17.73
C LEU A 70 0.06 11.17 -17.03
N ALA A 71 1.04 12.07 -17.06
CA ALA A 71 2.32 11.91 -16.36
C ALA A 71 2.21 12.48 -14.93
N LEU A 72 1.57 11.73 -14.04
CA LEU A 72 1.30 12.13 -12.67
C LEU A 72 2.12 11.31 -11.66
N ASP A 73 2.40 11.95 -10.51
CA ASP A 73 3.04 11.34 -9.36
C ASP A 73 1.97 11.04 -8.29
N VAL A 74 1.62 9.77 -8.14
CA VAL A 74 0.68 9.32 -7.10
C VAL A 74 1.42 9.26 -5.77
N GLN A 75 1.26 10.31 -4.96
CA GLN A 75 1.98 10.46 -3.71
C GLN A 75 1.35 9.69 -2.56
N ARG A 76 0.03 9.51 -2.58
CA ARG A 76 -0.73 8.83 -1.52
C ARG A 76 -1.98 8.18 -2.08
N VAL A 77 -2.38 7.11 -1.43
CA VAL A 77 -3.67 6.45 -1.63
C VAL A 77 -4.45 6.48 -0.33
N TYR A 78 -5.70 6.95 -0.37
CA TYR A 78 -6.67 6.80 0.70
C TYR A 78 -7.56 5.61 0.36
N TRP A 79 -7.54 4.63 1.23
CA TRP A 79 -8.26 3.36 1.06
C TRP A 79 -9.44 3.30 2.01
N TYR A 80 -10.66 3.39 1.49
CA TYR A 80 -11.89 3.34 2.26
C TYR A 80 -12.39 1.91 2.34
N THR A 81 -12.46 1.35 3.54
CA THR A 81 -12.85 -0.05 3.77
C THR A 81 -13.51 -0.21 5.14
N ASP A 82 -14.45 -1.12 5.22
CA ASP A 82 -15.08 -1.60 6.46
C ASP A 82 -14.25 -2.70 7.15
N ASN A 83 -13.22 -3.23 6.48
CA ASN A 83 -12.30 -4.22 7.04
C ASN A 83 -10.93 -3.61 7.37
N PRO A 84 -10.71 -3.16 8.63
CA PRO A 84 -9.50 -2.45 9.04
C PRO A 84 -8.28 -3.36 9.30
N ASP A 85 -8.42 -4.70 9.26
CA ASP A 85 -7.39 -5.64 9.74
C ASP A 85 -6.17 -5.79 8.81
N SER A 86 -6.09 -5.00 7.75
CA SER A 86 -5.02 -5.10 6.77
C SER A 86 -3.81 -4.25 7.12
N GLN A 87 -2.62 -4.81 6.93
CA GLN A 87 -1.37 -4.05 6.99
C GLN A 87 -1.21 -3.22 5.72
N PHE A 88 -1.11 -1.90 5.88
CA PHE A 88 -0.94 -0.96 4.78
C PHE A 88 0.50 -0.48 4.65
N PRO A 89 1.04 -0.31 3.42
CA PRO A 89 2.27 0.43 3.18
C PRO A 89 2.19 1.87 3.72
N GLN A 90 3.34 2.50 3.98
CA GLN A 90 3.39 3.85 4.58
C GLN A 90 2.79 4.97 3.69
N ASP A 91 2.74 4.75 2.38
CA ASP A 91 2.18 5.65 1.38
C ASP A 91 0.66 5.44 1.14
N GLN A 92 0.07 4.49 1.88
CA GLN A 92 -1.35 4.20 1.86
C GLN A 92 -1.98 4.53 3.22
N ILE A 93 -3.08 5.26 3.20
CA ILE A 93 -3.79 5.70 4.40
C ILE A 93 -5.11 4.95 4.46
N LEU A 94 -5.25 4.10 5.48
CA LEU A 94 -6.51 3.42 5.76
C LEU A 94 -7.55 4.42 6.27
N ARG A 95 -8.71 4.41 5.65
CA ARG A 95 -9.93 5.08 6.10
C ARG A 95 -10.92 4.00 6.53
N ALA A 96 -10.83 3.59 7.78
CA ALA A 96 -11.78 2.63 8.34
C ALA A 96 -13.19 3.23 8.32
N LEU A 97 -14.13 2.51 7.74
CA LEU A 97 -15.53 2.88 7.69
C LEU A 97 -16.24 2.23 8.89
N ASP A 98 -17.02 3.01 9.61
CA ASP A 98 -17.82 2.49 10.73
C ASP A 98 -19.13 1.90 10.21
N ALA A 99 -19.13 0.59 10.00
CA ALA A 99 -20.32 -0.16 9.53
C ALA A 99 -21.51 -0.07 10.49
N THR A 100 -21.34 0.43 11.72
CA THR A 100 -22.45 0.65 12.67
C THR A 100 -23.18 1.97 12.45
N SER A 101 -22.60 2.89 11.68
CA SER A 101 -23.12 4.25 11.49
C SER A 101 -24.12 4.40 10.35
N GLY A 102 -24.34 3.35 9.52
CA GLY A 102 -25.27 3.39 8.39
C GLY A 102 -24.97 2.30 7.35
N GLU A 103 -25.64 2.38 6.20
CA GLU A 103 -25.34 1.50 5.07
C GLU A 103 -23.89 1.72 4.59
N PRO A 104 -23.13 0.66 4.28
CA PRO A 104 -21.72 0.76 3.90
C PRO A 104 -21.44 1.78 2.79
N SER A 105 -22.33 1.86 1.77
CA SER A 105 -22.20 2.82 0.68
C SER A 105 -22.39 4.28 1.13
N GLU A 106 -23.24 4.56 2.10
CA GLU A 106 -23.44 5.91 2.63
C GLU A 106 -22.25 6.39 3.44
N VAL A 107 -21.66 5.47 4.21
CA VAL A 107 -20.46 5.76 5.02
C VAL A 107 -19.27 6.01 4.11
N ALA A 108 -19.07 5.19 3.07
CA ALA A 108 -18.02 5.37 2.07
C ALA A 108 -18.18 6.70 1.34
N PHE A 109 -19.36 7.00 0.81
CA PHE A 109 -19.68 8.27 0.15
C PHE A 109 -19.34 9.47 1.03
N SER A 110 -19.83 9.46 2.30
CA SER A 110 -19.61 10.57 3.24
C SER A 110 -18.12 10.79 3.51
N ALA A 111 -17.36 9.71 3.70
CA ALA A 111 -15.93 9.77 3.97
C ALA A 111 -15.14 10.28 2.75
N ILE A 112 -15.43 9.77 1.55
CA ILE A 112 -14.80 10.20 0.30
C ILE A 112 -15.12 11.68 0.03
N SER A 113 -16.39 12.09 0.10
CA SER A 113 -16.80 13.48 -0.09
C SER A 113 -16.11 14.44 0.88
N ALA A 114 -16.02 14.06 2.17
CA ALA A 114 -15.34 14.88 3.17
C ALA A 114 -13.83 15.02 2.88
N ASP A 115 -13.18 13.96 2.40
CA ASP A 115 -11.77 14.04 2.04
C ASP A 115 -11.55 14.81 0.73
N ILE A 116 -12.43 14.70 -0.27
CA ILE A 116 -12.41 15.56 -1.48
C ILE A 116 -12.45 17.03 -1.05
N ALA A 117 -13.40 17.43 -0.21
CA ALA A 117 -13.52 18.80 0.26
C ALA A 117 -12.26 19.27 1.00
N ARG A 118 -11.73 18.48 1.94
CA ARG A 118 -10.50 18.82 2.68
C ARG A 118 -9.27 18.98 1.79
N LEU A 119 -9.11 18.09 0.80
CA LEU A 119 -7.98 18.12 -0.12
C LEU A 119 -8.06 19.34 -1.04
N SER A 120 -9.27 19.69 -1.49
CA SER A 120 -9.56 20.85 -2.34
C SER A 120 -9.30 22.15 -1.61
N GLU A 121 -9.91 22.35 -0.45
CA GLU A 121 -9.75 23.56 0.36
C GLU A 121 -8.28 23.81 0.75
N ARG A 122 -7.54 22.77 1.08
CA ARG A 122 -6.14 22.86 1.51
C ARG A 122 -5.14 22.85 0.37
N LYS A 123 -5.59 22.69 -0.88
CA LYS A 123 -4.73 22.56 -2.06
C LYS A 123 -3.62 21.52 -1.86
N ALA A 124 -4.02 20.38 -1.27
CA ALA A 124 -3.08 19.33 -0.89
C ALA A 124 -2.48 18.59 -2.11
N CYS A 125 -3.18 18.59 -3.24
CA CYS A 125 -2.75 18.03 -4.51
C CYS A 125 -3.26 18.90 -5.68
N GLU A 126 -2.84 18.56 -6.89
CA GLU A 126 -3.29 19.19 -8.13
C GLU A 126 -4.26 18.28 -8.90
N HIS A 127 -4.21 16.98 -8.58
CA HIS A 127 -4.97 15.94 -9.25
C HIS A 127 -5.55 14.95 -8.23
N LEU A 128 -6.80 14.55 -8.45
CA LEU A 128 -7.46 13.47 -7.72
C LEU A 128 -7.75 12.32 -8.68
N LEU A 129 -7.40 11.10 -8.29
CA LEU A 129 -7.86 9.87 -8.94
C LEU A 129 -8.87 9.21 -8.00
N ILE A 130 -10.12 9.05 -8.44
CA ILE A 130 -11.19 8.47 -7.64
C ILE A 130 -11.56 7.11 -8.24
N ALA A 131 -11.59 6.08 -7.41
CA ALA A 131 -12.13 4.76 -7.72
C ALA A 131 -13.37 4.53 -6.87
N SER A 132 -14.52 4.92 -7.40
CA SER A 132 -15.86 4.75 -6.82
C SER A 132 -16.90 4.95 -7.93
N ASP A 133 -18.00 4.21 -7.87
CA ASP A 133 -19.15 4.31 -8.78
C ASP A 133 -20.33 5.08 -8.18
N ASP A 134 -20.16 5.66 -7.01
CA ASP A 134 -21.23 6.39 -6.32
C ASP A 134 -21.53 7.73 -7.02
N ASP A 135 -22.66 7.82 -7.72
CA ASP A 135 -23.06 8.99 -8.51
C ASP A 135 -23.33 10.24 -7.66
N ARG A 136 -23.54 10.09 -6.35
CA ARG A 136 -23.68 11.19 -5.39
C ARG A 136 -22.39 12.02 -5.29
N LEU A 137 -21.23 11.45 -5.65
CA LEU A 137 -19.95 12.16 -5.69
C LEU A 137 -19.89 13.27 -6.74
N THR A 138 -20.83 13.32 -7.69
CA THR A 138 -20.87 14.34 -8.75
C THR A 138 -20.76 15.77 -8.22
N ALA A 139 -21.47 16.10 -7.15
CA ALA A 139 -21.41 17.42 -6.54
C ALA A 139 -20.06 17.72 -5.87
N SER A 140 -19.46 16.71 -5.22
CA SER A 140 -18.13 16.87 -4.59
C SER A 140 -17.02 17.00 -5.65
N ILE A 141 -17.17 16.34 -6.78
CA ILE A 141 -16.25 16.46 -7.93
C ILE A 141 -16.34 17.87 -8.53
N ASP A 142 -17.56 18.36 -8.76
CA ASP A 142 -17.77 19.71 -9.28
C ASP A 142 -17.13 20.77 -8.38
N GLU A 143 -17.34 20.69 -7.08
CA GLU A 143 -16.74 21.59 -6.10
C GLU A 143 -15.20 21.50 -6.11
N ALA A 144 -14.63 20.30 -6.23
CA ALA A 144 -13.18 20.12 -6.33
C ALA A 144 -12.63 20.79 -7.60
N GLN A 145 -13.33 20.67 -8.72
CA GLN A 145 -12.96 21.30 -9.99
C GLN A 145 -13.04 22.83 -9.89
N LEU A 146 -14.05 23.37 -9.22
CA LEU A 146 -14.16 24.81 -8.93
C LEU A 146 -12.98 25.33 -8.08
N HIS A 147 -12.42 24.49 -7.22
CA HIS A 147 -11.20 24.80 -6.46
C HIS A 147 -9.91 24.61 -7.29
N GLY A 148 -10.03 24.21 -8.56
CA GLY A 148 -8.92 24.07 -9.51
C GLY A 148 -8.21 22.72 -9.47
N LEU A 149 -8.83 21.66 -8.91
CA LEU A 149 -8.32 20.30 -9.01
C LEU A 149 -8.76 19.67 -10.33
N ASN A 150 -7.88 18.85 -10.90
CA ASN A 150 -8.27 17.96 -11.98
C ASN A 150 -8.72 16.62 -11.37
N VAL A 151 -9.89 16.15 -11.72
CA VAL A 151 -10.47 14.93 -11.16
C VAL A 151 -10.58 13.86 -12.25
N TYR A 152 -10.03 12.68 -11.94
CA TYR A 152 -10.05 11.52 -12.82
C TYR A 152 -10.81 10.38 -12.16
N LEU A 153 -11.60 9.65 -12.94
CA LEU A 153 -12.29 8.44 -12.46
C LEU A 153 -11.63 7.19 -13.03
N LEU A 154 -11.31 6.27 -12.15
CA LEU A 154 -10.86 4.94 -12.51
C LEU A 154 -12.09 4.11 -12.91
N ALA A 155 -12.04 3.49 -14.06
CA ALA A 155 -13.17 2.75 -14.63
C ALA A 155 -12.70 1.49 -15.35
N ASP A 156 -13.62 0.61 -15.66
CA ASP A 156 -13.44 -0.54 -16.53
C ASP A 156 -13.56 -0.16 -18.02
N GLU A 157 -13.44 -1.16 -18.89
CA GLU A 157 -13.47 -0.95 -20.33
C GLU A 157 -14.84 -0.47 -20.86
N SER A 158 -15.94 -0.71 -20.13
CA SER A 158 -17.29 -0.26 -20.50
C SER A 158 -17.37 1.28 -20.65
N ALA A 159 -16.56 2.00 -19.86
CA ALA A 159 -16.48 3.46 -19.93
C ALA A 159 -15.95 4.03 -21.27
N ARG A 160 -15.53 3.18 -22.22
CA ARG A 160 -15.25 3.58 -23.61
C ARG A 160 -16.52 3.82 -24.43
N HIS A 161 -17.59 3.12 -24.07
CA HIS A 161 -18.83 3.05 -24.84
C HIS A 161 -19.96 3.84 -24.16
N MET A 162 -19.76 5.16 -24.03
CA MET A 162 -20.70 6.06 -23.35
C MET A 162 -22.10 6.03 -23.93
N ASP A 163 -22.22 5.79 -25.24
CA ASP A 163 -23.52 5.74 -25.95
C ASP A 163 -24.35 4.52 -25.53
N GLN A 164 -23.70 3.43 -25.11
CA GLN A 164 -24.35 2.24 -24.54
C GLN A 164 -24.63 2.49 -23.06
N LEU A 165 -23.64 2.96 -22.34
CA LEU A 165 -23.67 3.20 -20.89
C LEU A 165 -24.76 4.18 -20.47
N ILE A 166 -25.10 5.18 -21.31
CA ILE A 166 -26.18 6.11 -21.02
C ILE A 166 -27.56 5.44 -20.93
N ASN A 167 -27.74 4.31 -21.58
CA ASN A 167 -28.98 3.54 -21.55
C ASN A 167 -28.96 2.45 -20.47
N GLU A 168 -27.80 1.86 -20.19
CA GLU A 168 -27.62 0.76 -19.25
C GLU A 168 -27.47 1.25 -17.82
N ASP A 169 -26.62 2.26 -17.61
CA ASP A 169 -26.38 2.89 -16.31
C ASP A 169 -26.23 4.43 -16.46
N PRO A 170 -27.34 5.15 -16.53
CA PRO A 170 -27.32 6.60 -16.69
C PRO A 170 -26.70 7.34 -15.49
N ALA A 171 -26.70 6.74 -14.28
CA ALA A 171 -26.09 7.33 -13.09
C ALA A 171 -24.57 7.32 -13.19
N TRP A 172 -24.01 6.14 -13.48
CA TRP A 172 -22.59 5.98 -13.73
C TRP A 172 -22.10 6.81 -14.92
N CYS A 173 -22.87 6.84 -16.00
CA CYS A 173 -22.57 7.66 -17.17
C CYS A 173 -22.44 9.14 -16.82
N ARG A 174 -23.33 9.70 -15.97
CA ARG A 174 -23.24 11.09 -15.50
C ARG A 174 -21.99 11.34 -14.66
N LEU A 175 -21.68 10.43 -13.73
CA LEU A 175 -20.47 10.55 -12.91
C LEU A 175 -19.20 10.55 -13.78
N LEU A 176 -19.11 9.63 -14.73
CA LEU A 176 -18.01 9.57 -15.70
C LEU A 176 -17.90 10.82 -16.58
N ALA A 177 -19.03 11.45 -16.91
CA ALA A 177 -19.06 12.68 -17.70
C ALA A 177 -18.63 13.92 -16.89
N GLN A 178 -18.80 13.92 -15.57
CA GLN A 178 -18.36 14.99 -14.67
C GLN A 178 -16.84 15.04 -14.54
N ALA A 179 -16.15 13.92 -14.61
CA ALA A 179 -14.70 13.88 -14.48
C ALA A 179 -13.97 14.52 -15.65
N ASP A 180 -12.84 15.17 -15.39
CA ASP A 180 -11.96 15.71 -16.44
C ASP A 180 -11.44 14.60 -17.37
N ARG A 181 -11.24 13.41 -16.83
CA ARG A 181 -10.86 12.24 -17.63
C ARG A 181 -11.29 10.92 -16.97
N ARG A 182 -11.59 9.96 -17.82
CA ARG A 182 -11.77 8.55 -17.45
C ARG A 182 -10.44 7.82 -17.63
N VAL A 183 -10.03 7.09 -16.62
CA VAL A 183 -8.79 6.32 -16.59
C VAL A 183 -9.17 4.84 -16.55
N LEU A 184 -8.86 4.09 -17.58
CA LEU A 184 -9.28 2.70 -17.70
C LEU A 184 -8.28 1.78 -17.03
N LEU A 185 -8.77 0.93 -16.14
CA LEU A 185 -7.98 -0.16 -15.57
C LEU A 185 -7.93 -1.31 -16.58
N MET A 186 -6.78 -1.47 -17.24
CA MET A 186 -6.61 -2.52 -18.23
C MET A 186 -6.45 -3.90 -17.57
N PRO A 187 -6.84 -5.00 -18.23
CA PRO A 187 -6.75 -6.36 -17.68
C PRO A 187 -5.36 -6.74 -17.15
N GLN A 188 -4.30 -6.27 -17.79
CA GLN A 188 -2.95 -6.50 -17.32
C GLN A 188 -2.68 -5.83 -15.97
N ALA A 189 -3.10 -4.58 -15.80
CA ALA A 189 -2.97 -3.83 -14.56
C ALA A 189 -3.78 -4.49 -13.43
N ALA A 190 -5.00 -4.96 -13.74
CA ALA A 190 -5.80 -5.71 -12.80
C ALA A 190 -5.11 -7.00 -12.32
N ARG A 191 -4.51 -7.76 -13.24
CA ARG A 191 -3.74 -8.97 -12.89
C ARG A 191 -2.52 -8.67 -12.01
N GLU A 192 -1.85 -7.54 -12.20
CA GLU A 192 -0.73 -7.12 -11.35
C GLU A 192 -1.19 -6.82 -9.92
N LEU A 193 -2.41 -6.28 -9.76
CA LEU A 193 -3.01 -5.98 -8.47
C LEU A 193 -3.57 -7.22 -7.76
N THR A 194 -4.07 -8.21 -8.50
CA THR A 194 -4.57 -9.48 -7.94
C THR A 194 -3.49 -10.54 -7.82
N ALA A 195 -2.35 -10.37 -8.50
CA ALA A 195 -1.21 -11.25 -8.30
C ALA A 195 -0.82 -11.21 -6.83
N GLN A 196 -0.87 -12.36 -6.17
CA GLN A 196 -0.32 -12.47 -4.82
C GLN A 196 1.05 -11.79 -4.80
N PRO A 197 1.38 -11.00 -3.77
CA PRO A 197 2.68 -10.36 -3.70
C PRO A 197 3.68 -11.47 -3.91
N ARG A 198 4.26 -11.50 -5.09
CA ARG A 198 5.43 -12.33 -5.37
C ARG A 198 6.38 -11.85 -4.31
N ALA A 199 6.51 -12.67 -3.23
CA ALA A 199 7.36 -12.34 -2.10
C ALA A 199 8.55 -11.64 -2.73
N ALA A 200 8.67 -10.32 -2.49
CA ALA A 200 9.55 -9.46 -3.26
C ALA A 200 10.79 -10.27 -3.39
N ALA A 201 11.22 -10.59 -4.62
CA ALA A 201 12.34 -11.46 -4.81
C ALA A 201 13.46 -10.80 -4.01
N ALA A 202 13.51 -11.19 -2.75
CA ALA A 202 14.69 -11.03 -1.96
C ALA A 202 15.76 -11.56 -2.88
N PRO A 203 16.82 -10.82 -3.17
CA PRO A 203 17.85 -11.26 -4.09
C PRO A 203 18.02 -12.72 -3.75
N THR A 204 17.77 -13.61 -4.71
CA THR A 204 17.76 -15.06 -4.57
C THR A 204 19.17 -15.52 -4.21
N ALA A 205 19.55 -15.25 -2.99
CA ALA A 205 20.36 -16.15 -2.24
C ALA A 205 19.34 -17.17 -1.71
N THR A 206 19.30 -18.34 -2.33
CA THR A 206 18.67 -19.56 -1.84
C THR A 206 19.24 -19.81 -0.45
N HIS A 207 18.67 -19.17 0.56
CA HIS A 207 18.99 -19.45 1.93
C HIS A 207 18.06 -20.58 2.32
N ASP A 208 18.64 -21.78 2.36
CA ASP A 208 18.08 -22.94 3.02
C ASP A 208 17.48 -22.47 4.37
N PRO A 209 16.18 -22.65 4.63
CA PRO A 209 15.56 -22.23 5.88
C PRO A 209 16.28 -22.78 7.12
N GLU A 210 16.90 -23.95 7.00
CA GLU A 210 17.72 -24.56 8.07
C GLU A 210 19.03 -23.78 8.29
N LEU A 211 19.65 -23.28 7.23
CA LEU A 211 20.85 -22.45 7.35
C LEU A 211 20.55 -21.10 8.01
N VAL A 212 19.40 -20.49 7.69
CA VAL A 212 18.95 -19.26 8.35
C VAL A 212 18.69 -19.54 9.83
N ARG A 213 17.94 -20.61 10.15
CA ARG A 213 17.64 -21.01 11.52
C ARG A 213 18.92 -21.27 12.32
N SER A 214 19.89 -21.95 11.73
CA SER A 214 21.20 -22.20 12.35
C SER A 214 21.95 -20.91 12.64
N LYS A 215 21.94 -19.95 11.72
CA LYS A 215 22.56 -18.63 11.94
C LYS A 215 21.84 -17.80 13.00
N LEU A 216 20.50 -17.84 13.05
CA LEU A 216 19.73 -17.20 14.11
C LEU A 216 20.11 -17.77 15.48
N GLN A 217 20.22 -19.11 15.58
CA GLN A 217 20.62 -19.78 16.80
C GLN A 217 22.03 -19.39 17.23
N GLU A 218 23.00 -19.37 16.30
CA GLU A 218 24.38 -18.95 16.56
C GLU A 218 24.44 -17.53 17.16
N VAL A 219 23.66 -16.59 16.59
CA VAL A 219 23.61 -15.19 17.07
C VAL A 219 22.96 -15.08 18.44
N VAL A 220 21.90 -15.87 18.70
CA VAL A 220 21.21 -15.89 20.00
C VAL A 220 22.11 -16.50 21.07
N ASP A 221 22.80 -17.61 20.77
CA ASP A 221 23.71 -18.25 21.69
C ASP A 221 24.89 -17.34 22.01
N GLY A 222 25.55 -16.77 21.02
CA GLY A 222 26.67 -15.85 21.23
C GLY A 222 26.27 -14.59 22.00
N TRP A 223 25.06 -14.04 21.75
CA TRP A 223 24.56 -12.91 22.54
C TRP A 223 24.38 -13.30 24.00
N TRP A 224 23.74 -14.47 24.27
CA TRP A 224 23.47 -14.92 25.63
C TRP A 224 24.75 -15.25 26.42
N ASP A 225 25.78 -15.76 25.73
CA ASP A 225 27.05 -16.04 26.33
C ASP A 225 27.88 -14.79 26.68
N ASP A 226 27.67 -13.72 25.92
CA ASP A 226 28.30 -12.40 26.15
C ASP A 226 27.61 -11.59 27.27
N GLU A 227 26.34 -11.92 27.66
CA GLU A 227 25.61 -11.15 28.68
C GLU A 227 26.11 -11.47 30.10
N PRO A 228 26.33 -10.42 30.95
CA PRO A 228 26.68 -10.58 32.37
C PRO A 228 25.61 -11.34 33.16
N GLU A 229 26.01 -12.08 34.18
CA GLU A 229 25.12 -12.96 34.96
C GLU A 229 23.99 -12.19 35.67
N ASP A 230 24.29 -11.01 36.20
CA ASP A 230 23.30 -10.10 36.81
C ASP A 230 22.21 -9.69 35.84
N LEU A 231 22.57 -9.30 34.59
CA LEU A 231 21.63 -8.98 33.56
C LEU A 231 20.85 -10.19 33.06
N ARG A 232 21.43 -11.37 33.05
CA ARG A 232 20.72 -12.61 32.71
C ARG A 232 19.64 -12.94 33.74
N GLU A 233 19.88 -12.73 35.05
CA GLU A 233 18.89 -12.95 36.09
C GLU A 233 17.73 -11.96 35.97
N ASP A 234 18.02 -10.67 35.83
CA ASP A 234 17.01 -9.62 35.65
C ASP A 234 16.12 -9.94 34.45
N LEU A 235 16.72 -10.31 33.30
CA LEU A 235 15.98 -10.60 32.07
C LEU A 235 15.13 -11.89 32.20
N ARG A 236 15.60 -12.92 32.95
CA ARG A 236 14.80 -14.12 33.26
C ARG A 236 13.56 -13.77 34.08
N ASP A 237 13.70 -12.89 35.05
CA ASP A 237 12.59 -12.50 35.92
C ASP A 237 11.57 -11.63 35.17
N GLU A 238 12.04 -10.73 34.31
CA GLU A 238 11.17 -9.92 33.43
C GLU A 238 10.38 -10.80 32.45
N LEU A 239 11.02 -11.77 31.80
CA LEU A 239 10.36 -12.65 30.84
C LEU A 239 9.42 -13.70 31.46
N ARG A 240 9.58 -14.04 32.76
CA ARG A 240 8.61 -14.89 33.48
C ARG A 240 7.29 -14.16 33.72
N GLY A 241 7.34 -12.83 33.89
CA GLY A 241 6.17 -11.98 34.11
C GLY A 241 5.53 -11.41 32.81
N SER A 242 6.19 -11.58 31.67
CA SER A 242 5.77 -10.96 30.38
C SER A 242 5.64 -11.99 29.27
N HIS A 243 4.70 -11.77 28.34
CA HIS A 243 4.56 -12.59 27.12
C HIS A 243 5.48 -12.12 25.98
N GLY A 244 6.08 -10.93 26.09
CA GLY A 244 6.93 -10.31 25.06
C GLY A 244 8.38 -10.15 25.51
N ILE A 245 9.29 -10.00 24.55
CA ILE A 245 10.69 -9.66 24.81
C ILE A 245 10.79 -8.15 25.07
N PRO A 246 11.62 -7.67 26.01
CA PRO A 246 11.88 -6.26 26.23
C PRO A 246 12.31 -5.56 24.92
N GLN A 247 11.80 -4.35 24.70
CA GLN A 247 12.02 -3.65 23.44
C GLN A 247 13.50 -3.40 23.12
N GLU A 248 14.31 -3.18 24.14
CA GLU A 248 15.76 -2.97 23.99
C GLU A 248 16.47 -4.23 23.49
N VAL A 249 16.11 -5.39 24.06
CA VAL A 249 16.64 -6.69 23.64
C VAL A 249 16.19 -7.02 22.23
N ASP A 250 14.90 -6.83 21.88
CA ASP A 250 14.38 -7.07 20.54
C ASP A 250 15.13 -6.23 19.49
N ARG A 251 15.30 -4.95 19.76
CA ARG A 251 16.04 -4.03 18.88
C ARG A 251 17.51 -4.42 18.71
N HIS A 252 18.16 -4.81 19.80
CA HIS A 252 19.57 -5.24 19.79
C HIS A 252 19.74 -6.52 18.97
N MET A 253 18.89 -7.50 19.20
CA MET A 253 18.91 -8.77 18.47
C MET A 253 18.64 -8.60 16.98
N LEU A 254 17.64 -7.78 16.60
CA LEU A 254 17.36 -7.48 15.20
C LEU A 254 18.56 -6.84 14.48
N LEU A 255 19.32 -5.99 15.16
CA LEU A 255 20.53 -5.37 14.60
C LEU A 255 21.68 -6.38 14.46
N ARG A 256 21.91 -7.25 15.46
CA ARG A 256 22.94 -8.30 15.40
C ARG A 256 22.67 -9.27 14.26
N VAL A 257 21.42 -9.76 14.15
CA VAL A 257 21.03 -10.73 13.10
C VAL A 257 21.08 -10.08 11.71
N ARG A 258 20.66 -8.81 11.57
CA ARG A 258 20.78 -8.09 10.29
C ARG A 258 22.24 -8.02 9.82
N ARG A 259 23.20 -7.84 10.72
CA ARG A 259 24.63 -7.82 10.38
C ARG A 259 25.13 -9.22 10.00
N ALA A 260 24.65 -10.26 10.70
CA ALA A 260 25.07 -11.64 10.44
C ALA A 260 24.53 -12.22 9.13
N LEU A 261 23.32 -11.79 8.71
CA LEU A 261 22.66 -12.24 7.49
C LEU A 261 22.87 -11.30 6.30
N ASP A 262 23.44 -10.11 6.53
CA ASP A 262 23.60 -9.02 5.55
C ASP A 262 22.28 -8.62 4.84
N ARG A 263 21.15 -8.83 5.53
CA ARG A 263 19.80 -8.47 5.07
C ARG A 263 18.83 -8.28 6.23
N PRO A 264 17.72 -7.54 6.02
CA PRO A 264 16.65 -7.49 7.02
C PRO A 264 15.93 -8.85 7.12
N LEU A 265 15.45 -9.17 8.34
CA LEU A 265 14.63 -10.34 8.60
C LEU A 265 13.22 -10.15 8.05
N SER A 266 12.65 -11.21 7.47
CA SER A 266 11.23 -11.31 7.14
C SER A 266 10.37 -11.40 8.42
N PHE A 267 9.06 -11.22 8.30
CA PHE A 267 8.15 -11.32 9.46
C PHE A 267 8.17 -12.69 10.13
N PRO A 268 8.15 -13.83 9.42
CA PRO A 268 8.29 -15.15 10.02
C PRO A 268 9.63 -15.33 10.75
N GLU A 269 10.73 -14.85 10.16
CA GLU A 269 12.06 -14.94 10.77
C GLU A 269 12.17 -14.12 12.07
N LYS A 270 11.52 -12.95 12.13
CA LYS A 270 11.43 -12.15 13.37
C LYS A 270 10.67 -12.89 14.47
N LYS A 271 9.61 -13.61 14.10
CA LYS A 271 8.84 -14.42 15.04
C LYS A 271 9.70 -15.56 15.60
N ILE A 272 10.39 -16.28 14.73
CA ILE A 272 11.33 -17.35 15.11
C ILE A 272 12.45 -16.82 16.00
N LEU A 273 13.06 -15.68 15.65
CA LEU A 273 14.10 -15.05 16.46
C LEU A 273 13.60 -14.73 17.88
N ARG A 274 12.42 -14.14 18.02
CA ARG A 274 11.83 -13.81 19.32
C ARG A 274 11.56 -15.05 20.16
N GLU A 275 11.07 -16.10 19.53
CA GLU A 275 10.84 -17.38 20.18
C GLU A 275 12.15 -18.01 20.64
N MET A 276 13.20 -18.01 19.81
CA MET A 276 14.53 -18.50 20.19
C MET A 276 15.14 -17.72 21.35
N VAL A 277 15.07 -16.39 21.33
CA VAL A 277 15.54 -15.54 22.44
C VAL A 277 14.80 -15.87 23.74
N ARG A 278 13.47 -15.99 23.68
CA ARG A 278 12.66 -16.34 24.84
C ARG A 278 13.01 -17.71 25.40
N ASN A 279 13.13 -18.73 24.55
CA ASN A 279 13.46 -20.09 24.95
C ASN A 279 14.87 -20.16 25.57
N LYS A 280 15.83 -19.44 24.98
CA LYS A 280 17.21 -19.38 25.51
C LYS A 280 17.25 -18.74 26.88
N VAL A 281 16.58 -17.62 27.10
CA VAL A 281 16.55 -16.91 28.39
C VAL A 281 15.85 -17.73 29.47
N LEU A 282 14.73 -18.38 29.14
CA LEU A 282 13.95 -19.19 30.08
C LEU A 282 14.50 -20.59 30.28
N GLY A 283 15.51 -21.00 29.50
CA GLY A 283 16.12 -22.35 29.61
C GLY A 283 15.17 -23.45 29.11
N VAL A 284 14.23 -23.14 28.21
CA VAL A 284 13.30 -24.12 27.62
C VAL A 284 14.01 -24.81 26.46
N THR A 285 14.34 -26.09 26.60
CA THR A 285 14.83 -26.92 25.49
C THR A 285 13.67 -27.45 24.66
N GLU A 286 13.87 -27.61 23.35
CA GLU A 286 12.83 -28.07 22.38
C GLU A 286 12.19 -29.42 22.70
N GLU A 287 12.73 -30.19 23.66
CA GLU A 287 12.19 -31.49 24.10
C GLU A 287 10.99 -31.40 25.06
N SER A 288 10.56 -30.21 25.48
CA SER A 288 9.52 -30.02 26.49
C SER A 288 8.15 -29.58 25.93
N LEU A 289 7.93 -29.62 24.60
CA LEU A 289 6.61 -29.33 24.02
C LEU A 289 5.79 -30.62 23.95
N PRO A 290 4.61 -30.70 24.60
CA PRO A 290 3.67 -31.80 24.36
C PRO A 290 3.12 -31.74 22.93
N ALA A 291 3.00 -32.91 22.32
CA ALA A 291 2.51 -33.18 20.97
C ALA A 291 1.06 -32.71 20.75
#